data_3c4cff077138f98e7f7d7fcc3aef4951
#
_entry.id   3c4cff077138f98e7f7d7fcc3aef4951
#
_cell.length_a   1.000
_cell.length_b   1.000
_cell.length_c   1.000
_cell.angle_alpha   90.00
_cell.angle_beta   90.00
_cell.angle_gamma   90.00
#
_symmetry.space_group_name_H-M   'P 1'
#
loop_
_entity.id
_entity.type
_entity.pdbx_description
1 polymer ?
#
loop_
_entity_poly.entity_id
_entity_poly.type
_entity_poly.pdbx_seq_one_letter_code
_entity_poly.pdbx_strand_id
1 'polypeptide(L)'
;MQIPTDVRRLGPPEQPGESTAMTITITLLGTGGPMPAPDRAGPATLVSAGGEHYLVDAGRGVLMRLAAAGLGAGQISAVLLTHLHSDHITDLNDVITTRWVMTFTPTPLVVVGPVGTRAVVDHLLGSLGPDIAYRIAHHDDLDYSPPVEVIELADGPVDLPGETRISCAPTDHRPVEPSIGFRFEHDGVAVVTAGDTVPCDGLDRLCAGADALVHTVIRKDIIANLPFQRIKDTLDYHSSPEEAAATAQRAGVGTLVLTHYVPSIPPGGEDDWRSLAAAHFDGTIELGPDLHRVEIGSADASERS
;
A
#
# COMPACT_ATOMS: atom_id res chain seq x y z
N MET A 1 -2.44 36.34 -35.32
CA MET A 1 -3.24 35.68 -34.28
C MET A 1 -2.47 35.87 -32.99
N GLN A 2 -2.87 36.89 -32.19
CA GLN A 2 -2.17 37.25 -30.96
C GLN A 2 -2.66 36.35 -29.83
N ILE A 3 -1.72 35.72 -29.12
CA ILE A 3 -1.97 34.91 -27.92
C ILE A 3 -2.15 35.91 -26.75
N PRO A 4 -3.23 35.82 -25.95
CA PRO A 4 -3.41 36.71 -24.80
C PRO A 4 -2.39 36.35 -23.70
N THR A 5 -1.60 37.32 -23.25
CA THR A 5 -0.66 37.23 -22.11
C THR A 5 -1.33 37.70 -20.84
N ASP A 6 -2.34 37.03 -20.36
CA ASP A 6 -2.88 37.28 -19.01
C ASP A 6 -2.70 36.01 -18.15
N VAL A 7 -1.49 35.81 -17.68
CA VAL A 7 -1.19 34.85 -16.62
C VAL A 7 -1.50 35.56 -15.29
N ARG A 8 -2.73 35.46 -14.81
CA ARG A 8 -3.06 35.82 -13.43
C ARG A 8 -2.17 35.00 -12.50
N ARG A 9 -1.32 35.68 -11.73
CA ARG A 9 -0.57 35.09 -10.64
C ARG A 9 -1.58 34.47 -9.67
N LEU A 10 -1.73 33.16 -9.74
CA LEU A 10 -2.29 32.39 -8.63
C LEU A 10 -1.29 32.54 -7.49
N GLY A 11 -1.70 33.15 -6.41
CA GLY A 11 -0.93 33.16 -5.18
C GLY A 11 -0.60 31.70 -4.77
N PRO A 12 0.45 31.51 -3.96
CA PRO A 12 0.75 30.18 -3.44
C PRO A 12 -0.51 29.62 -2.77
N PRO A 13 -0.83 28.33 -2.96
CA PRO A 13 -1.93 27.71 -2.24
C PRO A 13 -1.69 27.90 -0.74
N GLU A 14 -2.73 28.31 -0.02
CA GLU A 14 -2.71 28.34 1.44
C GLU A 14 -2.31 26.94 1.89
N GLN A 15 -1.18 26.85 2.57
CA GLN A 15 -0.77 25.62 3.23
C GLN A 15 -1.83 25.32 4.29
N PRO A 16 -2.45 24.13 4.29
CA PRO A 16 -3.28 23.72 5.41
C PRO A 16 -2.41 23.81 6.66
N GLY A 17 -2.91 24.50 7.69
CA GLY A 17 -2.21 24.71 8.94
C GLY A 17 -1.69 23.36 9.45
N GLU A 18 -0.40 23.31 9.81
CA GLU A 18 0.24 22.18 10.46
C GLU A 18 -0.56 21.81 11.71
N SER A 19 -1.41 20.81 11.59
CA SER A 19 -1.92 20.07 12.73
C SER A 19 -0.72 19.26 13.25
N THR A 20 -0.17 19.66 14.39
CA THR A 20 0.86 18.89 15.13
C THR A 20 0.24 17.65 15.80
N ALA A 21 -0.82 17.07 15.25
CA ALA A 21 -1.37 15.83 15.73
C ALA A 21 -0.43 14.68 15.34
N MET A 22 -0.01 13.90 16.35
CA MET A 22 0.75 12.67 16.19
C MET A 22 -0.14 11.62 15.48
N THR A 23 -0.12 11.61 14.15
CA THR A 23 -1.01 10.78 13.35
C THR A 23 -0.26 10.06 12.24
N ILE A 24 -0.71 8.84 11.95
CA ILE A 24 -0.41 8.14 10.71
C ILE A 24 -1.66 8.19 9.83
N THR A 25 -1.51 8.61 8.59
CA THR A 25 -2.59 8.59 7.61
C THR A 25 -2.46 7.38 6.70
N ILE A 26 -3.52 6.60 6.58
CA ILE A 26 -3.67 5.51 5.62
C ILE A 26 -4.53 6.02 4.47
N THR A 27 -4.06 5.87 3.23
CA THR A 27 -4.88 6.12 2.03
C THR A 27 -4.90 4.86 1.17
N LEU A 28 -6.06 4.28 0.95
CA LEU A 28 -6.25 3.15 0.05
C LEU A 28 -6.16 3.64 -1.38
N LEU A 29 -4.98 3.61 -2.00
CA LEU A 29 -4.79 4.06 -3.38
C LEU A 29 -5.49 3.13 -4.37
N GLY A 30 -5.43 1.83 -4.12
CA GLY A 30 -6.10 0.82 -4.93
C GLY A 30 -6.70 -0.27 -4.05
N THR A 31 -7.98 -0.52 -4.23
CA THR A 31 -8.77 -1.45 -3.41
C THR A 31 -9.25 -2.68 -4.17
N GLY A 32 -8.89 -2.79 -5.45
CA GLY A 32 -9.19 -3.97 -6.28
C GLY A 32 -8.22 -5.11 -6.03
N GLY A 33 -8.56 -6.28 -6.51
CA GLY A 33 -7.71 -7.48 -6.53
C GLY A 33 -7.19 -7.80 -7.93
N PRO A 34 -6.83 -9.07 -8.22
CA PRO A 34 -6.21 -9.45 -9.50
C PRO A 34 -7.13 -9.22 -10.71
N MET A 35 -8.44 -9.35 -10.52
CA MET A 35 -9.41 -9.11 -11.59
C MET A 35 -9.66 -7.61 -11.75
N PRO A 36 -9.48 -7.05 -12.97
CA PRO A 36 -9.66 -5.62 -13.18
C PRO A 36 -11.12 -5.21 -12.99
N ALA A 37 -11.32 -4.11 -12.26
CA ALA A 37 -12.59 -3.41 -12.15
C ALA A 37 -12.42 -1.99 -12.71
N PRO A 38 -13.43 -1.42 -13.37
CA PRO A 38 -13.29 -0.13 -14.06
C PRO A 38 -13.08 1.05 -13.07
N ASP A 39 -13.53 0.91 -11.85
CA ASP A 39 -13.55 1.92 -10.81
C ASP A 39 -12.51 1.70 -9.69
N ARG A 40 -11.73 0.59 -9.75
CA ARG A 40 -10.74 0.23 -8.72
C ARG A 40 -9.38 -0.05 -9.33
N ALA A 41 -8.36 0.61 -8.81
CA ALA A 41 -6.97 0.27 -9.08
C ALA A 41 -6.58 -1.04 -8.37
N GLY A 42 -5.50 -1.66 -8.81
CA GLY A 42 -4.90 -2.82 -8.15
C GLY A 42 -4.38 -2.47 -6.75
N PRO A 43 -4.06 -3.48 -5.93
CA PRO A 43 -3.71 -3.29 -4.53
C PRO A 43 -2.58 -2.28 -4.34
N ALA A 44 -2.85 -1.24 -3.59
CA ALA A 44 -1.85 -0.25 -3.18
C ALA A 44 -2.35 0.55 -1.98
N THR A 45 -1.54 0.66 -0.95
CA THR A 45 -1.84 1.45 0.24
C THR A 45 -0.73 2.48 0.45
N LEU A 46 -1.10 3.74 0.67
CA LEU A 46 -0.17 4.79 1.06
C LEU A 46 -0.24 4.98 2.57
N VAL A 47 0.90 4.85 3.23
CA VAL A 47 1.07 5.18 4.66
C VAL A 47 1.89 6.46 4.74
N SER A 48 1.31 7.51 5.33
CA SER A 48 1.96 8.81 5.49
C SER A 48 2.12 9.15 6.97
N ALA A 49 3.35 9.45 7.38
CA ALA A 49 3.72 9.77 8.75
C ALA A 49 4.91 10.73 8.76
N GLY A 50 4.92 11.76 9.60
CA GLY A 50 6.05 12.68 9.77
C GLY A 50 6.51 13.39 8.49
N GLY A 51 5.63 13.58 7.51
CA GLY A 51 5.99 14.13 6.19
C GLY A 51 6.60 13.11 5.22
N GLU A 52 6.71 11.84 5.62
CA GLU A 52 7.18 10.73 4.79
C GLU A 52 6.01 9.97 4.19
N HIS A 53 6.20 9.40 3.00
CA HIS A 53 5.18 8.70 2.24
C HIS A 53 5.69 7.32 1.82
N TYR A 54 5.09 6.28 2.34
CA TYR A 54 5.45 4.89 2.08
C TYR A 54 4.36 4.23 1.22
N LEU A 55 4.74 3.76 0.04
CA LEU A 55 3.84 3.04 -0.85
C LEU A 55 3.94 1.54 -0.57
N VAL A 56 2.89 0.95 -0.02
CA VAL A 56 2.79 -0.50 0.17
C VAL A 56 2.07 -1.10 -1.01
N ASP A 57 2.78 -1.95 -1.75
CA ASP A 57 2.42 -2.52 -3.04
C ASP A 57 2.24 -1.48 -4.16
N ALA A 58 2.39 -1.94 -5.40
CA ALA A 58 2.34 -1.11 -6.60
C ALA A 58 1.46 -1.77 -7.67
N GLY A 59 0.20 -1.95 -7.33
CA GLY A 59 -0.79 -2.53 -8.21
C GLY A 59 -1.18 -1.62 -9.37
N ARG A 60 -1.90 -2.17 -10.33
CA ARG A 60 -2.32 -1.50 -11.56
C ARG A 60 -3.03 -0.17 -11.30
N GLY A 61 -2.56 0.92 -11.89
CA GLY A 61 -3.16 2.25 -11.79
C GLY A 61 -2.67 3.05 -10.58
N VAL A 62 -1.69 2.57 -9.83
CA VAL A 62 -1.21 3.21 -8.59
C VAL A 62 -0.78 4.66 -8.79
N LEU A 63 -0.05 4.99 -9.88
CA LEU A 63 0.39 6.37 -10.12
C LEU A 63 -0.77 7.33 -10.41
N MET A 64 -1.81 6.88 -11.09
CA MET A 64 -3.01 7.70 -11.31
C MET A 64 -3.70 8.01 -9.99
N ARG A 65 -3.76 7.06 -9.08
CA ARG A 65 -4.34 7.22 -7.75
C ARG A 65 -3.45 8.07 -6.84
N LEU A 66 -2.14 7.91 -6.92
CA LEU A 66 -1.17 8.74 -6.21
C LEU A 66 -1.30 10.22 -6.63
N ALA A 67 -1.40 10.49 -7.94
CA ALA A 67 -1.64 11.83 -8.46
C ALA A 67 -3.00 12.41 -7.99
N ALA A 68 -4.05 11.57 -7.94
CA ALA A 68 -5.35 11.99 -7.42
C ALA A 68 -5.32 12.25 -5.90
N ALA A 69 -4.41 11.61 -5.16
CA ALA A 69 -4.12 11.91 -3.75
C ALA A 69 -3.24 13.17 -3.57
N GLY A 70 -2.84 13.83 -4.66
CA GLY A 70 -2.05 15.07 -4.63
C GLY A 70 -0.54 14.85 -4.53
N LEU A 71 -0.04 13.64 -4.77
CA LEU A 71 1.37 13.27 -4.67
C LEU A 71 1.93 12.80 -6.02
N GLY A 72 3.22 13.05 -6.22
CA GLY A 72 3.98 12.50 -7.35
C GLY A 72 4.93 11.38 -6.90
N ALA A 73 5.39 10.57 -7.86
CA ALA A 73 6.35 9.50 -7.58
C ALA A 73 7.65 9.98 -6.91
N GLY A 74 8.05 11.23 -7.14
CA GLY A 74 9.22 11.84 -6.50
C GLY A 74 9.10 12.05 -5.00
N GLN A 75 7.87 12.06 -4.45
CA GLN A 75 7.59 12.27 -3.03
C GLN A 75 7.51 10.96 -2.22
N ILE A 76 7.56 9.80 -2.89
CA ILE A 76 7.55 8.50 -2.22
C ILE A 76 8.90 8.25 -1.57
N SER A 77 8.92 8.02 -0.26
CA SER A 77 10.13 7.71 0.51
C SER A 77 10.66 6.31 0.21
N ALA A 78 9.76 5.32 0.14
CA ALA A 78 10.06 3.97 -0.28
C ALA A 78 8.82 3.25 -0.81
N VAL A 79 9.03 2.23 -1.66
CA VAL A 79 8.02 1.23 -2.03
C VAL A 79 8.29 -0.02 -1.21
N LEU A 80 7.25 -0.55 -0.55
CA LEU A 80 7.32 -1.76 0.27
C LEU A 80 6.41 -2.83 -0.35
N LEU A 81 6.99 -3.91 -0.85
CA LEU A 81 6.26 -5.01 -1.48
C LEU A 81 5.96 -6.09 -0.46
N THR A 82 4.70 -6.46 -0.31
CA THR A 82 4.29 -7.52 0.62
C THR A 82 4.62 -8.90 0.07
N HIS A 83 4.42 -9.11 -1.21
CA HIS A 83 4.74 -10.32 -1.96
C HIS A 83 4.83 -10.02 -3.47
N LEU A 84 5.10 -11.02 -4.30
CA LEU A 84 5.43 -10.80 -5.70
C LEU A 84 4.33 -11.28 -6.68
N HIS A 85 3.07 -11.33 -6.26
CA HIS A 85 1.97 -11.51 -7.22
C HIS A 85 1.89 -10.31 -8.16
N SER A 86 1.47 -10.58 -9.39
CA SER A 86 1.46 -9.57 -10.46
C SER A 86 0.58 -8.36 -10.16
N ASP A 87 -0.54 -8.55 -9.50
CA ASP A 87 -1.45 -7.44 -9.16
C ASP A 87 -0.90 -6.51 -8.08
N HIS A 88 0.10 -6.95 -7.29
CA HIS A 88 0.80 -6.13 -6.30
C HIS A 88 2.04 -5.42 -6.85
N ILE A 89 2.55 -5.82 -8.03
CA ILE A 89 3.80 -5.27 -8.59
C ILE A 89 3.66 -4.73 -10.02
N THR A 90 2.48 -4.81 -10.63
CA THR A 90 2.27 -4.52 -12.07
C THR A 90 2.77 -3.15 -12.49
N ASP A 91 2.54 -2.09 -11.70
CA ASP A 91 2.93 -0.72 -12.03
C ASP A 91 4.21 -0.26 -11.31
N LEU A 92 4.96 -1.17 -10.69
CA LEU A 92 6.26 -0.82 -10.08
C LEU A 92 7.23 -0.21 -11.11
N ASN A 93 7.22 -0.72 -12.34
CA ASN A 93 7.99 -0.15 -13.45
C ASN A 93 7.61 1.31 -13.72
N ASP A 94 6.33 1.66 -13.66
CA ASP A 94 5.85 3.02 -13.91
C ASP A 94 6.22 3.95 -12.75
N VAL A 95 6.17 3.48 -11.50
CA VAL A 95 6.66 4.23 -10.33
C VAL A 95 8.16 4.53 -10.46
N ILE A 96 8.99 3.55 -10.84
CA ILE A 96 10.43 3.71 -11.04
C ILE A 96 10.70 4.73 -12.16
N THR A 97 10.08 4.55 -13.31
CA THR A 97 10.32 5.39 -14.50
C THR A 97 9.85 6.82 -14.27
N THR A 98 8.64 6.98 -13.73
CA THR A 98 8.09 8.33 -13.49
C THR A 98 8.91 9.08 -12.43
N ARG A 99 9.34 8.40 -11.34
CA ARG A 99 10.24 9.01 -10.38
C ARG A 99 11.54 9.47 -11.04
N TRP A 100 12.19 8.61 -11.81
CA TRP A 100 13.45 8.91 -12.49
C TRP A 100 13.34 10.13 -13.42
N VAL A 101 12.29 10.19 -14.23
CA VAL A 101 12.06 11.30 -15.17
C VAL A 101 11.66 12.59 -14.48
N MET A 102 10.99 12.52 -13.32
CA MET A 102 10.46 13.69 -12.62
C MET A 102 11.35 14.18 -11.47
N THR A 103 12.45 13.51 -11.17
CA THR A 103 13.46 13.96 -10.21
C THR A 103 14.71 14.43 -10.96
N PHE A 104 15.07 15.71 -10.79
CA PHE A 104 16.16 16.36 -11.54
C PHE A 104 17.56 16.12 -10.94
N THR A 105 17.66 15.23 -9.97
CA THR A 105 18.91 14.76 -9.36
C THR A 105 18.86 13.26 -9.17
N PRO A 106 19.99 12.53 -9.29
CA PRO A 106 20.01 11.10 -9.05
C PRO A 106 19.62 10.75 -7.62
N THR A 107 18.34 10.49 -7.39
CA THR A 107 17.81 10.11 -6.07
C THR A 107 17.25 8.69 -6.16
N PRO A 108 17.90 7.70 -5.53
CA PRO A 108 17.44 6.32 -5.58
C PRO A 108 16.00 6.17 -5.07
N LEU A 109 15.21 5.35 -5.77
CA LEU A 109 13.99 4.79 -5.21
C LEU A 109 14.38 3.58 -4.37
N VAL A 110 14.05 3.61 -3.09
CA VAL A 110 14.22 2.42 -2.24
C VAL A 110 13.01 1.51 -2.44
N VAL A 111 13.27 0.24 -2.79
CA VAL A 111 12.27 -0.82 -2.92
C VAL A 111 12.60 -1.89 -1.90
N VAL A 112 11.73 -2.05 -0.91
CA VAL A 112 11.82 -3.07 0.14
C VAL A 112 10.86 -4.20 -0.21
N GLY A 113 11.26 -5.46 -0.02
CA GLY A 113 10.34 -6.57 -0.23
C GLY A 113 10.95 -7.92 0.17
N PRO A 114 10.20 -9.01 -0.02
CA PRO A 114 10.70 -10.35 0.24
C PRO A 114 11.80 -10.75 -0.74
N VAL A 115 12.50 -11.84 -0.44
CA VAL A 115 13.50 -12.44 -1.36
C VAL A 115 12.87 -12.68 -2.73
N GLY A 116 13.54 -12.23 -3.79
CA GLY A 116 13.05 -12.22 -5.18
C GLY A 116 12.72 -10.81 -5.71
N THR A 117 12.57 -9.82 -4.83
CA THR A 117 12.28 -8.43 -5.20
C THR A 117 13.37 -7.85 -6.11
N ARG A 118 14.65 -8.13 -5.84
CA ARG A 118 15.76 -7.67 -6.69
C ARG A 118 15.65 -8.22 -8.11
N ALA A 119 15.34 -9.49 -8.24
CA ALA A 119 15.17 -10.11 -9.55
C ALA A 119 14.00 -9.48 -10.32
N VAL A 120 12.88 -9.17 -9.65
CA VAL A 120 11.75 -8.45 -10.26
C VAL A 120 12.20 -7.08 -10.75
N VAL A 121 12.86 -6.27 -9.91
CA VAL A 121 13.35 -4.92 -10.29
C VAL A 121 14.32 -5.00 -11.47
N ASP A 122 15.28 -5.93 -11.44
CA ASP A 122 16.26 -6.09 -12.52
C ASP A 122 15.58 -6.44 -13.86
N HIS A 123 14.56 -7.31 -13.85
CA HIS A 123 13.79 -7.65 -15.05
C HIS A 123 12.94 -6.48 -15.55
N LEU A 124 12.32 -5.70 -14.65
CA LEU A 124 11.56 -4.51 -15.01
C LEU A 124 12.48 -3.47 -15.66
N LEU A 125 13.64 -3.17 -15.07
CA LEU A 125 14.63 -2.27 -15.66
C LEU A 125 15.15 -2.79 -17.02
N GLY A 126 15.36 -4.11 -17.13
CA GLY A 126 15.73 -4.75 -18.39
C GLY A 126 14.67 -4.56 -19.47
N SER A 127 13.38 -4.69 -19.13
CA SER A 127 12.27 -4.44 -20.07
C SER A 127 12.17 -2.98 -20.51
N LEU A 128 12.58 -2.03 -19.65
CA LEU A 128 12.63 -0.59 -19.94
C LEU A 128 13.91 -0.15 -20.65
N GLY A 129 14.85 -1.07 -20.89
CA GLY A 129 16.15 -0.75 -21.51
C GLY A 129 16.08 0.14 -22.77
N PRO A 130 15.19 -0.12 -23.74
CA PRO A 130 15.04 0.77 -24.90
C PRO A 130 14.60 2.19 -24.55
N ASP A 131 13.61 2.37 -23.66
CA ASP A 131 13.14 3.69 -23.22
C ASP A 131 14.24 4.45 -22.48
N ILE A 132 14.95 3.78 -21.58
CA ILE A 132 16.08 4.34 -20.83
C ILE A 132 17.15 4.84 -21.82
N ALA A 133 17.52 4.03 -22.81
CA ALA A 133 18.52 4.40 -23.82
C ALA A 133 18.09 5.61 -24.66
N TYR A 134 16.81 5.70 -25.05
CA TYR A 134 16.29 6.84 -25.81
C TYR A 134 16.33 8.12 -25.00
N ARG A 135 15.96 8.10 -23.72
CA ARG A 135 15.97 9.28 -22.86
C ARG A 135 17.38 9.77 -22.58
N ILE A 136 18.31 8.89 -22.24
CA ILE A 136 19.72 9.23 -22.02
C ILE A 136 20.36 9.82 -23.30
N ALA A 137 20.03 9.27 -24.46
CA ALA A 137 20.55 9.81 -25.72
C ALA A 137 19.96 11.16 -26.12
N HIS A 138 18.82 11.57 -25.58
CA HIS A 138 18.11 12.79 -25.99
C HIS A 138 18.28 13.95 -25.00
N HIS A 139 18.43 13.68 -23.69
CA HIS A 139 18.46 14.70 -22.64
C HIS A 139 19.86 14.88 -22.08
N ASP A 140 20.38 16.12 -22.13
CA ASP A 140 21.72 16.45 -21.63
C ASP A 140 21.83 16.37 -20.10
N ASP A 141 20.71 16.47 -19.38
CA ASP A 141 20.62 16.44 -17.92
C ASP A 141 20.19 15.08 -17.35
N LEU A 142 20.04 14.06 -18.19
CA LEU A 142 19.62 12.72 -17.80
C LEU A 142 20.61 11.67 -18.35
N ASP A 143 21.81 11.64 -17.79
CA ASP A 143 22.94 10.78 -18.23
C ASP A 143 23.09 9.48 -17.44
N TYR A 144 22.11 9.14 -16.60
CA TYR A 144 22.10 7.96 -15.71
C TYR A 144 20.81 7.16 -15.87
N SER A 145 20.90 5.84 -15.62
CA SER A 145 19.74 4.95 -15.57
C SER A 145 18.93 5.16 -14.29
N PRO A 146 17.64 4.75 -14.24
CA PRO A 146 16.83 4.86 -13.03
C PRO A 146 17.56 4.29 -11.81
N PRO A 147 17.92 5.10 -10.80
CA PRO A 147 18.59 4.60 -9.62
C PRO A 147 17.56 3.93 -8.70
N VAL A 148 17.75 2.64 -8.45
CA VAL A 148 16.90 1.85 -7.54
C VAL A 148 17.80 1.13 -6.54
N GLU A 149 17.47 1.28 -5.27
CA GLU A 149 18.06 0.51 -4.18
C GLU A 149 17.07 -0.55 -3.73
N VAL A 150 17.48 -1.82 -3.73
CA VAL A 150 16.60 -2.92 -3.31
C VAL A 150 17.09 -3.50 -1.99
N ILE A 151 16.18 -3.59 -1.03
CA ILE A 151 16.37 -4.22 0.27
C ILE A 151 15.46 -5.44 0.35
N GLU A 152 16.04 -6.63 0.46
CA GLU A 152 15.30 -7.87 0.63
C GLU A 152 15.33 -8.33 2.09
N LEU A 153 14.16 -8.56 2.67
CA LEU A 153 13.98 -8.95 4.06
C LEU A 153 12.95 -10.08 4.18
N ALA A 154 13.04 -10.82 5.29
CA ALA A 154 12.04 -11.82 5.66
C ALA A 154 11.41 -11.52 7.02
N ASP A 155 12.14 -10.89 7.94
CA ASP A 155 11.71 -10.57 9.31
C ASP A 155 12.63 -9.47 9.90
N GLY A 156 12.11 -8.65 10.79
CA GLY A 156 12.87 -7.67 11.55
C GLY A 156 12.74 -6.22 11.08
N PRO A 157 13.63 -5.33 11.54
CA PRO A 157 13.57 -3.92 11.22
C PRO A 157 13.92 -3.65 9.76
N VAL A 158 13.25 -2.66 9.18
CA VAL A 158 13.54 -2.10 7.86
C VAL A 158 14.35 -0.82 8.08
N ASP A 159 15.61 -0.82 7.68
CA ASP A 159 16.50 0.33 7.87
C ASP A 159 16.31 1.33 6.74
N LEU A 160 15.51 2.36 7.00
CA LEU A 160 15.23 3.48 6.09
C LEU A 160 15.55 4.80 6.81
N PRO A 161 16.00 5.82 6.06
CA PRO A 161 16.12 7.18 6.61
C PRO A 161 14.77 7.71 7.07
N GLY A 162 14.75 8.51 8.12
CA GLY A 162 13.58 9.21 8.60
C GLY A 162 13.20 8.92 10.04
N GLU A 163 12.06 9.42 10.48
CA GLU A 163 11.58 9.32 11.86
C GLU A 163 10.60 8.16 12.07
N THR A 164 10.02 7.65 10.99
CA THR A 164 9.09 6.50 11.03
C THR A 164 9.88 5.20 11.15
N ARG A 165 9.67 4.46 12.23
CA ARG A 165 10.23 3.11 12.37
C ARG A 165 9.37 2.12 11.62
N ILE A 166 10.03 1.27 10.82
CA ILE A 166 9.35 0.23 10.04
C ILE A 166 9.96 -1.11 10.41
N SER A 167 9.11 -2.12 10.52
CA SER A 167 9.51 -3.52 10.66
C SER A 167 8.62 -4.42 9.81
N CYS A 168 9.12 -5.59 9.47
CA CYS A 168 8.37 -6.61 8.75
C CYS A 168 8.37 -7.94 9.51
N ALA A 169 7.41 -8.80 9.20
CA ALA A 169 7.38 -10.19 9.64
C ALA A 169 6.75 -11.06 8.56
N PRO A 170 7.12 -12.36 8.50
CA PRO A 170 6.53 -13.28 7.53
C PRO A 170 5.04 -13.44 7.76
N THR A 171 4.28 -13.47 6.65
CA THR A 171 2.86 -13.79 6.60
C THR A 171 2.65 -15.15 5.95
N ASP A 172 1.42 -15.69 6.01
CA ASP A 172 1.09 -16.99 5.41
C ASP A 172 0.19 -16.81 4.19
N HIS A 173 0.79 -16.82 3.02
CA HIS A 173 0.11 -16.73 1.74
C HIS A 173 0.43 -17.93 0.83
N ARG A 174 0.76 -19.08 1.42
CA ARG A 174 1.19 -20.28 0.66
C ARG A 174 0.15 -20.73 -0.37
N PRO A 175 0.56 -21.06 -1.62
CA PRO A 175 1.92 -21.41 -2.04
C PRO A 175 2.82 -20.22 -2.43
N VAL A 176 2.41 -18.98 -2.22
CA VAL A 176 3.22 -17.79 -2.52
C VAL A 176 4.16 -17.53 -1.35
N GLU A 177 5.43 -17.88 -1.52
CA GLU A 177 6.47 -17.71 -0.52
C GLU A 177 7.75 -17.15 -1.17
N PRO A 178 8.40 -16.19 -0.50
CA PRO A 178 8.02 -15.57 0.77
C PRO A 178 6.97 -14.45 0.61
N SER A 179 6.18 -14.23 1.67
CA SER A 179 5.31 -13.08 1.86
C SER A 179 5.56 -12.43 3.21
N ILE A 180 5.43 -11.11 3.30
CA ILE A 180 5.70 -10.31 4.51
C ILE A 180 4.62 -9.24 4.70
N GLY A 181 4.31 -8.92 5.95
CA GLY A 181 3.57 -7.73 6.33
C GLY A 181 4.50 -6.66 6.89
N PHE A 182 4.01 -5.44 7.01
CA PHE A 182 4.79 -4.31 7.53
C PHE A 182 4.07 -3.64 8.70
N ARG A 183 4.87 -3.17 9.67
CA ARG A 183 4.44 -2.32 10.78
C ARG A 183 5.16 -0.99 10.70
N PHE A 184 4.42 0.10 10.79
CA PHE A 184 4.87 1.48 10.80
C PHE A 184 4.62 2.06 12.17
N GLU A 185 5.62 2.73 12.76
CA GLU A 185 5.51 3.38 14.06
C GLU A 185 6.04 4.81 13.96
N HIS A 186 5.22 5.77 14.33
CA HIS A 186 5.57 7.19 14.36
C HIS A 186 4.85 7.86 15.53
N ASP A 187 5.60 8.60 16.37
CA ASP A 187 5.07 9.37 17.50
C ASP A 187 4.12 8.60 18.43
N GLY A 188 4.40 7.32 18.67
CA GLY A 188 3.61 6.47 19.54
C GLY A 188 2.37 5.86 18.90
N VAL A 189 2.10 6.15 17.62
CA VAL A 189 1.06 5.51 16.81
C VAL A 189 1.67 4.36 16.02
N ALA A 190 0.96 3.23 15.90
CA ALA A 190 1.39 2.08 15.16
C ALA A 190 0.31 1.56 14.20
N VAL A 191 0.68 1.37 12.94
CA VAL A 191 -0.19 0.85 11.87
C VAL A 191 0.46 -0.38 11.24
N VAL A 192 -0.34 -1.40 10.97
CA VAL A 192 0.10 -2.64 10.29
C VAL A 192 -0.59 -2.76 8.93
N THR A 193 0.18 -3.15 7.92
CA THR A 193 -0.32 -3.58 6.60
C THR A 193 -0.01 -5.06 6.42
N ALA A 194 -1.04 -5.89 6.36
CA ALA A 194 -0.87 -7.35 6.34
C ALA A 194 -0.39 -7.90 4.99
N GLY A 195 -0.79 -7.26 3.88
CA GLY A 195 -0.75 -7.89 2.56
C GLY A 195 -1.75 -9.07 2.47
N ASP A 196 -1.58 -9.91 1.47
CA ASP A 196 -2.38 -11.12 1.32
C ASP A 196 -1.90 -12.20 2.28
N THR A 197 -2.80 -12.72 3.10
CA THR A 197 -2.46 -13.71 4.12
C THR A 197 -3.70 -14.35 4.72
N VAL A 198 -3.55 -15.54 5.28
CA VAL A 198 -4.45 -16.08 6.30
C VAL A 198 -3.96 -15.67 7.70
N PRO A 199 -4.77 -15.82 8.77
CA PRO A 199 -4.30 -15.60 10.14
C PRO A 199 -3.04 -16.42 10.44
N CYS A 200 -1.99 -15.77 10.97
CA CYS A 200 -0.70 -16.41 11.25
C CYS A 200 0.07 -15.71 12.37
N ASP A 201 1.05 -16.41 12.95
CA ASP A 201 1.85 -15.88 14.07
C ASP A 201 2.64 -14.62 13.72
N GLY A 202 3.11 -14.50 12.47
CA GLY A 202 3.86 -13.32 12.02
C GLY A 202 2.97 -12.07 11.99
N LEU A 203 1.74 -12.19 11.50
CA LEU A 203 0.75 -11.11 11.52
C LEU A 203 0.37 -10.75 12.96
N ASP A 204 0.16 -11.73 13.84
CA ASP A 204 -0.14 -11.50 15.25
C ASP A 204 0.98 -10.73 15.96
N ARG A 205 2.26 -11.04 15.64
CA ARG A 205 3.42 -10.28 16.16
C ARG A 205 3.44 -8.84 15.70
N LEU A 206 3.15 -8.58 14.40
CA LEU A 206 3.10 -7.22 13.86
C LEU A 206 1.98 -6.40 14.52
N CYS A 207 0.82 -7.02 14.74
CA CYS A 207 -0.36 -6.36 15.29
C CYS A 207 -0.27 -6.12 16.81
N ALA A 208 0.66 -6.76 17.53
CA ALA A 208 0.76 -6.60 18.97
C ALA A 208 0.94 -5.12 19.37
N GLY A 209 -0.06 -4.54 20.06
CA GLY A 209 -0.08 -3.13 20.46
C GLY A 209 -0.14 -2.12 19.31
N ALA A 210 -0.61 -2.53 18.13
CA ALA A 210 -0.90 -1.60 17.03
C ALA A 210 -2.24 -0.90 17.23
N ASP A 211 -2.38 0.30 16.66
CA ASP A 211 -3.62 1.09 16.69
C ASP A 211 -4.54 0.72 15.52
N ALA A 212 -3.97 0.35 14.37
CA ALA A 212 -4.75 -0.06 13.21
C ALA A 212 -4.11 -1.23 12.45
N LEU A 213 -4.98 -2.01 11.80
CA LEU A 213 -4.62 -3.08 10.88
C LEU A 213 -5.28 -2.84 9.52
N VAL A 214 -4.48 -2.71 8.45
CA VAL A 214 -4.94 -2.77 7.06
C VAL A 214 -4.83 -4.21 6.58
N HIS A 215 -5.94 -4.81 6.18
CA HIS A 215 -6.00 -6.22 5.82
C HIS A 215 -6.72 -6.43 4.48
N THR A 216 -6.14 -7.26 3.63
CA THR A 216 -6.76 -7.73 2.38
C THR A 216 -7.82 -8.78 2.67
N VAL A 217 -8.94 -8.76 1.96
CA VAL A 217 -10.04 -9.68 2.23
C VAL A 217 -10.74 -10.19 0.99
N ILE A 218 -11.20 -11.44 1.07
CA ILE A 218 -12.04 -12.06 0.04
C ILE A 218 -13.35 -12.58 0.63
N ARG A 219 -14.42 -12.57 -0.15
CA ARG A 219 -15.74 -13.15 0.21
C ARG A 219 -15.72 -14.67 -0.01
N LYS A 220 -15.19 -15.41 0.98
CA LYS A 220 -15.10 -16.88 0.93
C LYS A 220 -16.45 -17.54 0.68
N ASP A 221 -17.52 -17.00 1.26
CA ASP A 221 -18.90 -17.48 1.05
C ASP A 221 -19.37 -17.36 -0.40
N ILE A 222 -18.99 -16.29 -1.12
CA ILE A 222 -19.31 -16.12 -2.53
C ILE A 222 -18.43 -17.03 -3.38
N ILE A 223 -17.10 -17.00 -3.15
CA ILE A 223 -16.13 -17.73 -3.96
C ILE A 223 -16.34 -19.23 -3.89
N ALA A 224 -16.69 -19.79 -2.73
CA ALA A 224 -16.95 -21.21 -2.55
C ALA A 224 -18.08 -21.74 -3.47
N ASN A 225 -19.00 -20.88 -3.87
CA ASN A 225 -20.14 -21.23 -4.72
C ASN A 225 -19.89 -21.06 -6.23
N LEU A 226 -18.71 -20.53 -6.62
CA LEU A 226 -18.37 -20.38 -8.04
C LEU A 226 -18.03 -21.74 -8.67
N PRO A 227 -18.31 -21.94 -9.98
CA PRO A 227 -18.05 -23.22 -10.65
C PRO A 227 -16.59 -23.43 -11.06
N PHE A 228 -15.68 -22.52 -10.72
CA PHE A 228 -14.28 -22.49 -11.20
C PHE A 228 -13.31 -22.90 -10.10
N GLN A 229 -12.70 -24.09 -10.21
CA GLN A 229 -11.78 -24.62 -9.19
C GLN A 229 -10.63 -23.67 -8.90
N ARG A 230 -9.98 -23.13 -9.94
CA ARG A 230 -8.85 -22.18 -9.77
C ARG A 230 -9.20 -20.95 -8.91
N ILE A 231 -10.46 -20.49 -8.98
CA ILE A 231 -10.90 -19.37 -8.13
C ILE A 231 -11.15 -19.88 -6.71
N LYS A 232 -11.68 -21.09 -6.54
CA LYS A 232 -11.87 -21.69 -5.20
C LYS A 232 -10.55 -21.96 -4.49
N ASP A 233 -9.48 -22.27 -5.22
CA ASP A 233 -8.15 -22.49 -4.65
C ASP A 233 -7.66 -21.24 -3.87
N THR A 234 -8.16 -20.03 -4.21
CA THR A 234 -7.83 -18.79 -3.48
C THR A 234 -8.36 -18.75 -2.04
N LEU A 235 -9.33 -19.61 -1.71
CA LEU A 235 -9.88 -19.72 -0.35
C LEU A 235 -8.85 -20.17 0.68
N ASP A 236 -7.83 -20.89 0.24
CA ASP A 236 -6.85 -21.53 1.12
C ASP A 236 -5.79 -20.56 1.66
N TYR A 237 -5.59 -19.39 0.97
CA TYR A 237 -4.48 -18.50 1.24
C TYR A 237 -4.86 -17.01 1.36
N HIS A 238 -6.15 -16.71 1.49
CA HIS A 238 -6.64 -15.36 1.80
C HIS A 238 -7.57 -15.38 3.01
N SER A 239 -7.65 -14.28 3.72
CA SER A 239 -8.60 -14.09 4.81
C SER A 239 -9.97 -13.61 4.32
N SER A 240 -11.01 -14.05 4.99
CA SER A 240 -12.34 -13.43 4.88
C SER A 240 -12.44 -12.17 5.76
N PRO A 241 -13.48 -11.32 5.60
CA PRO A 241 -13.75 -10.22 6.52
C PRO A 241 -13.83 -10.66 7.99
N GLU A 242 -14.42 -11.81 8.25
CA GLU A 242 -14.56 -12.40 9.59
C GLU A 242 -13.20 -12.81 10.19
N GLU A 243 -12.32 -13.42 9.37
CA GLU A 243 -10.98 -13.85 9.80
C GLU A 243 -10.07 -12.63 10.04
N ALA A 244 -10.13 -11.61 9.20
CA ALA A 244 -9.43 -10.35 9.40
C ALA A 244 -9.91 -9.64 10.67
N ALA A 245 -11.22 -9.60 10.91
CA ALA A 245 -11.85 -9.05 12.10
C ALA A 245 -11.44 -9.81 13.37
N ALA A 246 -11.45 -11.15 13.33
CA ALA A 246 -10.99 -11.98 14.46
C ALA A 246 -9.50 -11.75 14.76
N THR A 247 -8.65 -11.51 13.76
CA THR A 247 -7.25 -11.14 13.96
C THR A 247 -7.13 -9.77 14.62
N ALA A 248 -7.87 -8.76 14.15
CA ALA A 248 -7.92 -7.43 14.73
C ALA A 248 -8.38 -7.46 16.19
N GLN A 249 -9.46 -8.21 16.49
CA GLN A 249 -10.00 -8.38 17.85
C GLN A 249 -8.98 -9.03 18.78
N ARG A 250 -8.34 -10.11 18.33
CA ARG A 250 -7.33 -10.84 19.11
C ARG A 250 -6.12 -9.98 19.43
N ALA A 251 -5.70 -9.14 18.48
CA ALA A 251 -4.58 -8.24 18.64
C ALA A 251 -4.92 -6.97 19.46
N GLY A 252 -6.20 -6.67 19.66
CA GLY A 252 -6.66 -5.50 20.40
C GLY A 252 -6.42 -4.18 19.64
N VAL A 253 -6.38 -4.19 18.30
CA VAL A 253 -6.28 -2.95 17.51
C VAL A 253 -7.59 -2.15 17.61
N GLY A 254 -7.51 -0.83 17.50
CA GLY A 254 -8.70 0.03 17.58
C GLY A 254 -9.45 0.13 16.24
N THR A 255 -8.71 0.03 15.11
CA THR A 255 -9.27 0.22 13.77
C THR A 255 -8.84 -0.90 12.82
N LEU A 256 -9.79 -1.52 12.15
CA LEU A 256 -9.58 -2.46 11.05
C LEU A 256 -9.94 -1.80 9.73
N VAL A 257 -8.98 -1.71 8.81
CA VAL A 257 -9.18 -1.18 7.46
C VAL A 257 -9.15 -2.33 6.46
N LEU A 258 -10.27 -2.58 5.77
CA LEU A 258 -10.38 -3.63 4.77
C LEU A 258 -10.05 -3.12 3.37
N THR A 259 -9.34 -3.91 2.58
CA THR A 259 -8.94 -3.59 1.20
C THR A 259 -8.87 -4.85 0.33
N HIS A 260 -8.45 -4.73 -0.94
CA HIS A 260 -8.25 -5.86 -1.87
C HIS A 260 -9.51 -6.70 -2.02
N TYR A 261 -10.63 -6.07 -2.35
CA TYR A 261 -11.93 -6.74 -2.34
C TYR A 261 -12.08 -7.75 -3.47
N VAL A 262 -12.25 -9.02 -3.12
CA VAL A 262 -12.53 -10.11 -4.07
C VAL A 262 -13.81 -10.87 -3.68
N PRO A 263 -14.83 -10.85 -4.54
CA PRO A 263 -14.99 -10.03 -5.75
C PRO A 263 -15.09 -8.54 -5.41
N SER A 264 -14.93 -7.67 -6.41
CA SER A 264 -15.13 -6.23 -6.23
C SER A 264 -16.49 -5.93 -5.60
N ILE A 265 -16.52 -4.98 -4.64
CA ILE A 265 -17.76 -4.54 -4.00
C ILE A 265 -18.60 -3.79 -5.02
N PRO A 266 -19.85 -4.21 -5.29
CA PRO A 266 -20.74 -3.43 -6.12
C PRO A 266 -21.14 -2.12 -5.42
N PRO A 267 -21.58 -1.09 -6.16
CA PRO A 267 -22.03 0.17 -5.55
C PRO A 267 -23.11 -0.08 -4.47
N GLY A 268 -22.84 0.41 -3.24
CA GLY A 268 -23.74 0.25 -2.08
C GLY A 268 -23.65 -1.13 -1.41
N GLY A 269 -22.67 -1.95 -1.75
CA GLY A 269 -22.48 -3.29 -1.15
C GLY A 269 -21.52 -3.30 0.05
N GLU A 270 -21.02 -2.13 0.48
CA GLU A 270 -20.05 -2.01 1.58
C GLU A 270 -20.60 -2.53 2.92
N ASP A 271 -21.88 -2.31 3.18
CA ASP A 271 -22.52 -2.73 4.44
C ASP A 271 -22.53 -4.25 4.63
N ASP A 272 -22.61 -5.04 3.56
CA ASP A 272 -22.54 -6.50 3.63
C ASP A 272 -21.17 -6.95 4.14
N TRP A 273 -20.09 -6.33 3.64
CA TRP A 273 -18.73 -6.63 4.07
C TRP A 273 -18.48 -6.15 5.51
N ARG A 274 -18.96 -4.96 5.85
CA ARG A 274 -18.86 -4.40 7.19
C ARG A 274 -19.58 -5.29 8.22
N SER A 275 -20.76 -5.77 7.88
CA SER A 275 -21.55 -6.62 8.77
C SER A 275 -20.87 -7.96 9.10
N LEU A 276 -20.19 -8.58 8.11
CA LEU A 276 -19.42 -9.79 8.33
C LEU A 276 -18.26 -9.56 9.32
N ALA A 277 -17.53 -8.47 9.16
CA ALA A 277 -16.44 -8.13 10.06
C ALA A 277 -16.95 -7.72 11.45
N ALA A 278 -18.05 -6.96 11.54
CA ALA A 278 -18.61 -6.48 12.81
C ALA A 278 -19.15 -7.61 13.71
N ALA A 279 -19.38 -8.80 13.16
CA ALA A 279 -19.72 -9.98 13.98
C ALA A 279 -18.52 -10.50 14.79
N HIS A 280 -17.29 -10.07 14.49
CA HIS A 280 -16.06 -10.59 15.07
C HIS A 280 -15.09 -9.51 15.59
N PHE A 281 -15.48 -8.23 15.49
CA PHE A 281 -14.64 -7.11 15.93
C PHE A 281 -15.50 -5.97 16.46
N ASP A 282 -15.18 -5.49 17.67
CA ASP A 282 -15.91 -4.44 18.37
C ASP A 282 -15.37 -3.02 18.09
N GLY A 283 -14.22 -2.90 17.41
CA GLY A 283 -13.59 -1.64 17.10
C GLY A 283 -14.14 -0.97 15.82
N THR A 284 -13.46 0.05 15.35
CA THR A 284 -13.83 0.76 14.12
C THR A 284 -13.50 -0.07 12.89
N ILE A 285 -14.46 -0.24 11.97
CA ILE A 285 -14.26 -0.94 10.70
C ILE A 285 -14.37 0.07 9.56
N GLU A 286 -13.25 0.28 8.88
CA GLU A 286 -13.11 1.14 7.73
C GLU A 286 -13.03 0.31 6.45
N LEU A 287 -13.82 0.67 5.47
CA LEU A 287 -13.73 0.18 4.10
C LEU A 287 -14.33 1.22 3.15
N GLY A 288 -13.79 1.30 1.94
CA GLY A 288 -14.23 2.33 1.01
C GLY A 288 -13.73 2.12 -0.42
N PRO A 289 -14.00 3.07 -1.30
CA PRO A 289 -13.44 3.10 -2.66
C PRO A 289 -11.94 3.43 -2.63
N ASP A 290 -11.34 3.43 -3.81
CA ASP A 290 -10.01 4.01 -4.00
C ASP A 290 -10.00 5.46 -3.48
N LEU A 291 -8.87 5.86 -2.90
CA LEU A 291 -8.64 7.15 -2.24
C LEU A 291 -9.35 7.31 -0.88
N HIS A 292 -9.97 6.26 -0.36
CA HIS A 292 -10.47 6.29 1.03
C HIS A 292 -9.33 6.56 1.99
N ARG A 293 -9.49 7.55 2.86
CA ARG A 293 -8.47 8.03 3.79
C ARG A 293 -8.91 7.82 5.23
N VAL A 294 -8.02 7.26 6.04
CA VAL A 294 -8.22 7.01 7.47
C VAL A 294 -7.06 7.65 8.23
N GLU A 295 -7.37 8.46 9.23
CA GLU A 295 -6.38 9.07 10.12
C GLU A 295 -6.34 8.31 11.43
N ILE A 296 -5.16 7.79 11.79
CA ILE A 296 -4.92 7.07 13.04
C ILE A 296 -4.11 7.97 13.95
N GLY A 297 -4.73 8.45 15.02
CA GLY A 297 -4.09 9.26 16.06
C GLY A 297 -3.67 8.42 17.27
N SER A 298 -2.79 8.96 18.12
CA SER A 298 -2.56 8.38 19.44
C SER A 298 -3.88 8.47 20.23
N ALA A 299 -4.46 7.34 20.60
CA ALA A 299 -5.52 7.34 21.60
C ALA A 299 -4.97 8.02 22.86
N ASP A 300 -5.72 8.96 23.45
CA ASP A 300 -5.33 9.60 24.70
C ASP A 300 -4.93 8.50 25.72
N ALA A 301 -3.73 8.60 26.25
CA ALA A 301 -3.19 7.62 27.22
C ALA A 301 -4.07 7.49 28.48
N SER A 302 -5.10 8.33 28.61
CA SER A 302 -6.07 8.32 29.71
C SER A 302 -7.15 7.25 29.60
N GLU A 303 -7.35 6.62 28.42
CA GLU A 303 -8.39 5.58 28.25
C GLU A 303 -7.86 4.15 28.36
N ARG A 304 -6.54 3.96 28.52
CA ARG A 304 -5.90 2.62 28.62
C ARG A 304 -5.42 2.26 30.03
N SER A 305 -5.94 2.91 31.09
CA SER A 305 -5.57 2.60 32.50
C SER A 305 -6.69 1.88 33.27
#